data_c35c5e4bac38e588151ef1dbbd48c0db
#
_entry.id   c35c5e4bac38e588151ef1dbbd48c0db
#
_cell.length_a   1.000
_cell.length_b   1.000
_cell.length_c   1.000
_cell.angle_alpha   90.00
_cell.angle_beta   90.00
_cell.angle_gamma   90.00
#
_symmetry.space_group_name_H-M   'P 1'
#
loop_
_entity.id
_entity.type
_entity.pdbx_description
1 polymer ?
#
loop_
_entity_poly.entity_id
_entity_poly.type
_entity_poly.pdbx_seq_one_letter_code
_entity_poly.pdbx_strand_id
1 'polypeptide(L)'
;MLQKNENFIYFAQRRIVMTGIEKYSDRIFENIKQINEYGQEFWYARELQEVLEYSQWRNFYEVVQRAAVSCENSGYDIDEHFEECEVVRKIGNGANRKVKDIKLSRYACYLIVMNGDTQKEIISLGQTYFAVKTRQQELSENFDSLSEDAKRLAIRNELKRHNSMLADAAHDAGVVEQRDYAIFQNYGYKGLYGGLGAKEIHNKKGLKKSQKILDYMGSTELAANLFRATQTEENLEEII
;
A
#
# COMPACT_ATOMS: atom_id res chain seq x y z
N MET A 1 11.23 -1.48 -25.06
CA MET A 1 11.06 -2.88 -24.60
C MET A 1 11.36 -3.08 -23.11
N LEU A 2 12.19 -2.28 -22.46
CA LEU A 2 12.55 -2.40 -21.04
C LEU A 2 11.44 -1.97 -20.07
N GLN A 3 10.63 -0.97 -20.41
CA GLN A 3 9.55 -0.46 -19.54
C GLN A 3 8.34 -1.41 -19.36
N LYS A 4 8.16 -2.40 -20.25
CA LYS A 4 7.08 -3.40 -20.13
C LYS A 4 7.35 -4.46 -19.07
N ASN A 5 8.61 -4.78 -18.81
CA ASN A 5 8.99 -5.80 -17.80
C ASN A 5 8.96 -5.26 -16.37
N GLU A 6 9.23 -3.96 -16.17
CA GLU A 6 9.24 -3.36 -14.83
C GLU A 6 7.83 -3.34 -14.20
N ASN A 7 6.79 -3.06 -14.97
CA ASN A 7 5.42 -3.05 -14.46
C ASN A 7 4.91 -4.47 -14.09
N PHE A 8 5.26 -5.50 -14.86
CA PHE A 8 4.83 -6.86 -14.57
C PHE A 8 5.51 -7.43 -13.31
N ILE A 9 6.81 -7.19 -13.15
CA ILE A 9 7.57 -7.55 -11.94
C ILE A 9 7.02 -6.77 -10.73
N TYR A 10 6.65 -5.50 -10.91
CA TYR A 10 6.09 -4.65 -9.86
C TYR A 10 4.73 -5.16 -9.34
N PHE A 11 3.83 -5.64 -10.20
CA PHE A 11 2.51 -6.13 -9.79
C PHE A 11 2.54 -7.58 -9.24
N ALA A 12 3.36 -8.46 -9.78
CA ALA A 12 3.53 -9.82 -9.25
C ALA A 12 4.24 -9.83 -7.89
N GLN A 13 5.27 -8.99 -7.71
CA GLN A 13 5.91 -8.75 -6.41
C GLN A 13 4.98 -8.06 -5.41
N ARG A 14 4.01 -7.26 -5.88
CA ARG A 14 3.02 -6.60 -5.04
C ARG A 14 2.19 -7.58 -4.20
N ARG A 15 1.79 -8.74 -4.76
CA ARG A 15 0.97 -9.73 -4.05
C ARG A 15 1.74 -10.45 -2.93
N ILE A 16 2.99 -10.82 -3.15
CA ILE A 16 3.83 -11.52 -2.17
C ILE A 16 4.36 -10.54 -1.09
N VAL A 17 4.74 -9.35 -1.50
CA VAL A 17 5.29 -8.33 -0.61
C VAL A 17 4.20 -7.68 0.24
N MET A 18 2.96 -7.46 -0.28
CA MET A 18 1.86 -6.84 0.47
C MET A 18 1.38 -7.69 1.63
N THR A 19 1.27 -9.01 1.49
CA THR A 19 0.85 -9.90 2.60
C THR A 19 1.87 -9.95 3.75
N GLY A 20 3.16 -9.83 3.45
CA GLY A 20 4.22 -9.72 4.47
C GLY A 20 4.31 -8.31 5.08
N ILE A 21 4.14 -7.28 4.25
CA ILE A 21 4.25 -5.87 4.62
C ILE A 21 3.03 -5.38 5.41
N GLU A 22 1.81 -5.81 5.08
CA GLU A 22 0.62 -5.50 5.87
C GLU A 22 0.71 -6.10 7.27
N LYS A 23 1.20 -7.34 7.39
CA LYS A 23 1.51 -7.96 8.69
C LYS A 23 2.60 -7.21 9.46
N TYR A 24 3.51 -6.53 8.76
CA TYR A 24 4.56 -5.71 9.37
C TYR A 24 3.96 -4.44 9.99
N SER A 25 3.19 -3.67 9.21
CA SER A 25 2.61 -2.39 9.63
C SER A 25 1.72 -2.54 10.87
N ASP A 26 0.78 -3.50 10.86
CA ASP A 26 -0.21 -3.66 11.93
C ASP A 26 0.38 -4.24 13.23
N ARG A 27 1.45 -5.04 13.14
CA ARG A 27 2.05 -5.69 14.32
C ARG A 27 3.05 -4.82 15.06
N ILE A 28 3.74 -3.92 14.36
CA ILE A 28 4.92 -3.26 14.93
C ILE A 28 4.58 -1.94 15.57
N PHE A 29 3.96 -1.04 14.85
CA PHE A 29 3.77 0.33 15.32
C PHE A 29 2.42 0.53 16.01
N GLU A 30 1.33 0.00 15.47
CA GLU A 30 0.00 0.30 15.98
C GLU A 30 -0.28 -0.35 17.34
N ASN A 31 0.30 -1.54 17.62
CA ASN A 31 0.06 -2.26 18.89
C ASN A 31 0.76 -1.64 20.10
N ILE A 32 1.83 -0.88 19.91
CA ILE A 32 2.58 -0.20 20.99
C ILE A 32 2.39 1.32 20.97
N LYS A 33 1.50 1.81 20.11
CA LYS A 33 1.16 3.22 20.01
C LYS A 33 0.49 3.72 21.28
N GLN A 34 0.93 4.86 21.76
CA GLN A 34 0.32 5.61 22.85
C GLN A 34 -0.31 6.89 22.29
N ILE A 35 -1.30 7.42 23.00
CA ILE A 35 -1.93 8.71 22.69
C ILE A 35 -1.86 9.58 23.95
N ASN A 36 -1.33 10.80 23.81
CA ASN A 36 -1.26 11.75 24.90
C ASN A 36 -2.62 12.46 25.14
N GLU A 37 -2.70 13.29 26.17
CA GLU A 37 -3.90 14.07 26.53
C GLU A 37 -4.36 15.06 25.46
N TYR A 38 -3.49 15.40 24.48
CA TYR A 38 -3.78 16.28 23.35
C TYR A 38 -4.19 15.51 22.10
N GLY A 39 -4.32 14.18 22.15
CA GLY A 39 -4.67 13.32 21.03
C GLY A 39 -3.50 13.04 20.07
N GLN A 40 -2.28 13.39 20.43
CA GLN A 40 -1.09 13.12 19.62
C GLN A 40 -0.56 11.71 19.91
N GLU A 41 -0.20 11.00 18.86
CA GLU A 41 0.38 9.67 18.97
C GLU A 41 1.88 9.72 19.22
N PHE A 42 2.36 8.79 20.06
CA PHE A 42 3.78 8.61 20.35
C PHE A 42 4.10 7.16 20.69
N TRP A 43 5.38 6.83 20.73
CA TRP A 43 5.92 5.51 21.04
C TRP A 43 7.02 5.62 22.10
N TYR A 44 7.11 4.64 23.00
CA TYR A 44 8.28 4.53 23.88
C TYR A 44 9.41 3.77 23.18
N ALA A 45 10.61 4.31 23.21
CA ALA A 45 11.77 3.72 22.54
C ALA A 45 12.10 2.30 23.06
N ARG A 46 11.86 2.02 24.35
CA ARG A 46 12.08 0.66 24.88
C ARG A 46 11.03 -0.35 24.43
N GLU A 47 9.81 0.06 24.16
CA GLU A 47 8.81 -0.81 23.56
C GLU A 47 9.14 -1.08 22.09
N LEU A 48 9.59 -0.05 21.38
CA LEU A 48 10.05 -0.19 19.99
C LEU A 48 11.31 -1.07 19.91
N GLN A 49 12.22 -1.01 20.87
CA GLN A 49 13.38 -1.89 20.98
C GLN A 49 12.99 -3.37 20.94
N GLU A 50 11.99 -3.75 21.74
CA GLU A 50 11.52 -5.13 21.84
C GLU A 50 10.89 -5.59 20.52
N VAL A 51 10.07 -4.75 19.91
CA VAL A 51 9.38 -5.00 18.65
C VAL A 51 10.37 -5.14 17.49
N LEU A 52 11.43 -4.32 17.47
CA LEU A 52 12.50 -4.39 16.46
C LEU A 52 13.58 -5.44 16.80
N GLU A 53 13.30 -6.32 17.77
CA GLU A 53 14.14 -7.47 18.16
C GLU A 53 15.56 -7.11 18.60
N TYR A 54 15.75 -5.94 19.23
CA TYR A 54 17.02 -5.59 19.84
C TYR A 54 17.09 -6.10 21.28
N SER A 55 17.92 -7.10 21.53
CA SER A 55 18.11 -7.70 22.86
C SER A 55 18.80 -6.77 23.86
N GLN A 56 19.64 -5.84 23.38
CA GLN A 56 20.44 -4.94 24.22
C GLN A 56 20.06 -3.50 23.98
N TRP A 57 19.67 -2.78 25.03
CA TRP A 57 19.36 -1.35 24.97
C TRP A 57 20.49 -0.50 24.38
N ARG A 58 21.73 -0.81 24.72
CA ARG A 58 22.89 -0.09 24.21
C ARG A 58 22.93 -0.09 22.69
N ASN A 59 22.78 -1.25 22.07
CA ASN A 59 22.83 -1.41 20.62
C ASN A 59 21.64 -0.70 19.95
N PHE A 60 20.46 -0.77 20.55
CA PHE A 60 19.29 -0.05 20.04
C PHE A 60 19.45 1.47 20.21
N TYR A 61 19.99 1.93 21.33
CA TYR A 61 20.20 3.36 21.57
C TYR A 61 21.18 3.98 20.57
N GLU A 62 22.20 3.25 20.10
CA GLU A 62 23.09 3.69 19.02
C GLU A 62 22.30 3.88 17.71
N VAL A 63 21.28 3.08 17.43
CA VAL A 63 20.38 3.28 16.27
C VAL A 63 19.52 4.54 16.46
N VAL A 64 18.97 4.73 17.66
CA VAL A 64 18.19 5.93 18.01
C VAL A 64 19.04 7.20 17.84
N GLN A 65 20.30 7.18 18.27
CA GLN A 65 21.20 8.32 18.09
C GLN A 65 21.48 8.62 16.61
N ARG A 66 21.70 7.58 15.76
CA ARG A 66 21.86 7.81 14.31
C ARG A 66 20.59 8.37 13.69
N ALA A 67 19.42 7.91 14.12
CA ALA A 67 18.15 8.45 13.65
C ALA A 67 17.95 9.91 14.07
N ALA A 68 18.33 10.28 15.31
CA ALA A 68 18.29 11.67 15.78
C ALA A 68 19.23 12.58 14.97
N VAL A 69 20.45 12.14 14.67
CA VAL A 69 21.37 12.87 13.77
C VAL A 69 20.78 13.01 12.37
N SER A 70 20.11 11.98 11.84
CA SER A 70 19.42 12.06 10.54
C SER A 70 18.28 13.09 10.56
N CYS A 71 17.54 13.19 11.68
CA CYS A 71 16.49 14.17 11.92
C CYS A 71 17.05 15.60 11.86
N GLU A 72 18.09 15.87 12.65
CA GLU A 72 18.75 17.16 12.71
C GLU A 72 19.32 17.62 11.36
N ASN A 73 20.05 16.72 10.66
CA ASN A 73 20.60 16.99 9.35
C ASN A 73 19.55 17.23 8.27
N SER A 74 18.31 16.78 8.49
CA SER A 74 17.16 17.03 7.62
C SER A 74 16.43 18.35 7.97
N GLY A 75 16.91 19.11 8.96
CA GLY A 75 16.36 20.40 9.37
C GLY A 75 15.13 20.31 10.29
N TYR A 76 14.87 19.16 10.88
CA TYR A 76 13.80 18.98 11.87
C TYR A 76 14.32 19.16 13.30
N ASP A 77 13.47 19.66 14.18
CA ASP A 77 13.78 19.78 15.60
C ASP A 77 13.80 18.39 16.28
N ILE A 78 14.93 18.04 16.90
CA ILE A 78 15.10 16.75 17.58
C ILE A 78 14.10 16.63 18.74
N ASP A 79 13.89 17.68 19.51
CA ASP A 79 13.05 17.66 20.72
C ASP A 79 11.57 17.40 20.39
N GLU A 80 11.11 17.77 19.17
CA GLU A 80 9.76 17.45 18.71
C GLU A 80 9.59 15.96 18.36
N HIS A 81 10.69 15.27 18.09
CA HIS A 81 10.65 13.89 17.58
C HIS A 81 11.24 12.85 18.55
N PHE A 82 12.16 13.25 19.45
CA PHE A 82 12.88 12.40 20.40
C PHE A 82 12.89 13.02 21.80
N GLU A 83 11.73 13.03 22.47
CA GLU A 83 11.57 13.62 23.82
C GLU A 83 12.11 12.67 24.91
N GLU A 84 13.17 13.06 25.62
CA GLU A 84 13.65 12.29 26.79
C GLU A 84 12.62 12.29 27.92
N CYS A 85 12.38 11.12 28.51
CA CYS A 85 11.43 10.95 29.59
C CYS A 85 11.87 9.90 30.60
N GLU A 86 11.19 9.85 31.77
CA GLU A 86 11.31 8.77 32.74
C GLU A 86 10.01 7.99 32.83
N VAL A 87 10.11 6.67 32.74
CA VAL A 87 8.97 5.75 32.91
C VAL A 87 9.22 4.82 34.11
N VAL A 88 8.15 4.51 34.83
CA VAL A 88 8.20 3.53 35.92
C VAL A 88 8.01 2.13 35.32
N ARG A 89 9.01 1.27 35.45
CA ARG A 89 8.94 -0.13 34.98
C ARG A 89 9.12 -1.10 36.14
N LYS A 90 8.43 -2.24 36.10
CA LYS A 90 8.63 -3.36 37.01
C LYS A 90 9.92 -4.08 36.66
N ILE A 91 10.79 -4.30 37.64
CA ILE A 91 12.02 -5.10 37.49
C ILE A 91 11.80 -6.51 38.04
N GLY A 92 12.72 -7.44 37.74
CA GLY A 92 12.59 -8.90 37.92
C GLY A 92 12.20 -9.41 39.31
N ASN A 93 12.28 -8.59 40.37
CA ASN A 93 11.81 -8.88 41.72
C ASN A 93 10.47 -8.20 42.09
N GLY A 94 9.75 -7.65 41.10
CA GLY A 94 8.45 -6.99 41.26
C GLY A 94 8.53 -5.54 41.77
N ALA A 95 9.72 -4.99 42.05
CA ALA A 95 9.89 -3.61 42.46
C ALA A 95 9.74 -2.64 41.29
N ASN A 96 9.13 -1.48 41.55
CA ASN A 96 9.03 -0.41 40.55
C ASN A 96 10.33 0.41 40.51
N ARG A 97 10.87 0.64 39.35
CA ARG A 97 12.04 1.49 39.11
C ARG A 97 11.78 2.50 38.04
N LYS A 98 12.18 3.75 38.27
CA LYS A 98 12.27 4.77 37.23
C LYS A 98 13.42 4.44 36.30
N VAL A 99 13.14 4.36 35.02
CA VAL A 99 14.13 4.14 33.95
C VAL A 99 14.01 5.25 32.92
N LYS A 100 15.16 5.68 32.43
CA LYS A 100 15.17 6.61 31.30
C LYS A 100 14.61 5.94 30.02
N ASP A 101 13.77 6.65 29.32
CA ASP A 101 13.18 6.25 28.06
C ASP A 101 13.11 7.48 27.12
N ILE A 102 12.66 7.29 25.90
CA ILE A 102 12.46 8.36 24.92
C ILE A 102 11.08 8.20 24.32
N LYS A 103 10.29 9.27 24.31
CA LYS A 103 9.08 9.32 23.50
C LYS A 103 9.46 9.68 22.09
N LEU A 104 8.96 8.91 21.16
CA LEU A 104 9.25 9.00 19.74
C LEU A 104 8.00 9.42 18.97
N SER A 105 8.12 10.36 18.06
CA SER A 105 7.10 10.61 17.07
C SER A 105 7.05 9.47 16.04
N ARG A 106 6.00 9.40 15.23
CA ARG A 106 5.92 8.47 14.08
C ARG A 106 7.10 8.64 13.14
N TYR A 107 7.51 9.88 12.86
CA TYR A 107 8.67 10.17 12.02
C TYR A 107 9.98 9.63 12.61
N ALA A 108 10.18 9.80 13.92
CA ALA A 108 11.35 9.24 14.62
C ALA A 108 11.38 7.71 14.52
N CYS A 109 10.23 7.04 14.69
CA CYS A 109 10.13 5.58 14.52
C CYS A 109 10.56 5.15 13.11
N TYR A 110 10.16 5.88 12.09
CA TYR A 110 10.56 5.62 10.70
C TYR A 110 12.07 5.79 10.50
N LEU A 111 12.65 6.88 11.01
CA LEU A 111 14.10 7.09 10.96
C LEU A 111 14.88 6.00 11.69
N ILE A 112 14.37 5.50 12.84
CA ILE A 112 14.99 4.39 13.57
C ILE A 112 15.04 3.12 12.72
N VAL A 113 13.93 2.76 12.05
CA VAL A 113 13.90 1.60 11.14
C VAL A 113 14.85 1.80 9.97
N MET A 114 14.89 2.98 9.36
CA MET A 114 15.78 3.28 8.24
C MET A 114 17.26 3.21 8.62
N ASN A 115 17.62 3.48 9.88
CA ASN A 115 18.98 3.40 10.42
C ASN A 115 19.27 2.07 11.14
N GLY A 116 18.32 1.12 11.11
CA GLY A 116 18.42 -0.17 11.79
C GLY A 116 19.36 -1.16 11.12
N ASP A 117 19.62 -2.26 11.82
CA ASP A 117 20.45 -3.35 11.33
C ASP A 117 19.68 -4.22 10.32
N THR A 118 20.09 -4.18 9.07
CA THR A 118 19.45 -4.92 7.97
C THR A 118 19.62 -6.44 8.05
N GLN A 119 20.45 -6.96 8.94
CA GLN A 119 20.51 -8.40 9.22
C GLN A 119 19.27 -8.89 9.97
N LYS A 120 18.52 -7.99 10.57
CA LYS A 120 17.22 -8.29 11.19
C LYS A 120 16.12 -8.27 10.14
N GLU A 121 15.39 -9.37 10.00
CA GLU A 121 14.29 -9.49 9.04
C GLU A 121 13.26 -8.37 9.21
N ILE A 122 12.88 -8.06 10.45
CA ILE A 122 11.94 -7.00 10.79
C ILE A 122 12.37 -5.62 10.27
N ILE A 123 13.66 -5.31 10.32
CA ILE A 123 14.23 -4.05 9.79
C ILE A 123 14.20 -4.05 8.27
N SER A 124 14.63 -5.14 7.62
CA SER A 124 14.61 -5.26 6.16
C SER A 124 13.20 -5.13 5.58
N LEU A 125 12.20 -5.75 6.22
CA LEU A 125 10.79 -5.61 5.85
C LEU A 125 10.31 -4.16 5.99
N GLY A 126 10.68 -3.47 7.08
CA GLY A 126 10.34 -2.06 7.28
C GLY A 126 10.95 -1.14 6.25
N GLN A 127 12.21 -1.32 5.92
CA GLN A 127 12.87 -0.52 4.86
C GLN A 127 12.23 -0.77 3.50
N THR A 128 11.89 -2.02 3.18
CA THR A 128 11.16 -2.36 1.96
C THR A 128 9.77 -1.72 1.93
N TYR A 129 9.06 -1.72 3.07
CA TYR A 129 7.78 -1.02 3.20
C TYR A 129 7.89 0.47 2.85
N PHE A 130 8.89 1.18 3.40
CA PHE A 130 9.07 2.60 3.10
C PHE A 130 9.42 2.84 1.63
N ALA A 131 10.31 2.05 1.05
CA ALA A 131 10.66 2.16 -0.36
C ALA A 131 9.43 1.96 -1.28
N VAL A 132 8.61 0.95 -0.99
CA VAL A 132 7.37 0.68 -1.74
C VAL A 132 6.35 1.80 -1.56
N LYS A 133 6.14 2.28 -0.33
CA LYS A 133 5.17 3.36 -0.05
C LYS A 133 5.59 4.69 -0.66
N THR A 134 6.88 5.04 -0.58
CA THR A 134 7.41 6.24 -1.25
C THR A 134 7.17 6.15 -2.76
N ARG A 135 7.48 5.00 -3.38
CA ARG A 135 7.25 4.82 -4.81
C ARG A 135 5.77 4.88 -5.19
N GLN A 136 4.89 4.32 -4.37
CA GLN A 136 3.43 4.43 -4.57
C GLN A 136 2.97 5.89 -4.52
N GLN A 137 3.47 6.65 -3.55
CA GLN A 137 3.16 8.07 -3.41
C GLN A 137 3.62 8.87 -4.64
N GLU A 138 4.88 8.69 -5.06
CA GLU A 138 5.41 9.34 -6.27
C GLU A 138 4.58 9.04 -7.51
N LEU A 139 4.15 7.78 -7.69
CA LEU A 139 3.31 7.39 -8.82
C LEU A 139 1.92 8.01 -8.75
N SER A 140 1.34 8.12 -7.54
CA SER A 140 0.04 8.77 -7.32
C SER A 140 0.12 10.26 -7.66
N GLU A 141 1.14 10.96 -7.14
CA GLU A 141 1.35 12.39 -7.40
C GLU A 141 1.59 12.66 -8.89
N ASN A 142 2.41 11.83 -9.54
CA ASN A 142 2.63 11.90 -10.98
C ASN A 142 1.34 11.69 -11.76
N PHE A 143 0.51 10.69 -11.38
CA PHE A 143 -0.78 10.45 -12.02
C PHE A 143 -1.74 11.63 -11.82
N ASP A 144 -1.82 12.18 -10.59
CA ASP A 144 -2.70 13.30 -10.28
C ASP A 144 -2.35 14.57 -11.05
N SER A 145 -1.08 14.76 -11.38
CA SER A 145 -0.59 15.87 -12.19
C SER A 145 -0.91 15.74 -13.69
N LEU A 146 -1.32 14.57 -14.18
CA LEU A 146 -1.64 14.35 -15.58
C LEU A 146 -2.90 15.12 -16.01
N SER A 147 -2.96 15.52 -17.28
CA SER A 147 -4.19 16.00 -17.90
C SER A 147 -5.26 14.90 -17.95
N GLU A 148 -6.54 15.28 -18.03
CA GLU A 148 -7.65 14.32 -18.12
C GLU A 148 -7.46 13.32 -19.28
N ASP A 149 -7.01 13.78 -20.44
CA ASP A 149 -6.76 12.92 -21.60
C ASP A 149 -5.61 11.94 -21.35
N ALA A 150 -4.54 12.36 -20.66
CA ALA A 150 -3.44 11.49 -20.28
C ALA A 150 -3.88 10.45 -19.23
N LYS A 151 -4.69 10.84 -18.23
CA LYS A 151 -5.31 9.93 -17.27
C LYS A 151 -6.18 8.89 -17.94
N ARG A 152 -7.06 9.32 -18.85
CA ARG A 152 -7.92 8.41 -19.63
C ARG A 152 -7.10 7.41 -20.44
N LEU A 153 -6.04 7.86 -21.11
CA LEU A 153 -5.18 6.99 -21.89
C LEU A 153 -4.48 5.95 -21.03
N ALA A 154 -3.93 6.37 -19.88
CA ALA A 154 -3.25 5.48 -18.93
C ALA A 154 -4.21 4.41 -18.40
N ILE A 155 -5.38 4.81 -17.88
CA ILE A 155 -6.38 3.87 -17.35
C ILE A 155 -6.92 2.96 -18.47
N ARG A 156 -7.13 3.48 -19.66
CA ARG A 156 -7.61 2.72 -20.82
C ARG A 156 -6.64 1.60 -21.22
N ASN A 157 -5.33 1.89 -21.19
CA ASN A 157 -4.30 0.89 -21.47
C ASN A 157 -4.26 -0.20 -20.41
N GLU A 158 -4.38 0.18 -19.16
CA GLU A 158 -4.40 -0.75 -18.03
C GLU A 158 -5.67 -1.63 -18.07
N LEU A 159 -6.83 -1.03 -18.30
CA LEU A 159 -8.09 -1.76 -18.45
C LEU A 159 -8.03 -2.78 -19.63
N LYS A 160 -7.36 -2.42 -20.73
CA LYS A 160 -7.16 -3.36 -21.84
C LYS A 160 -6.33 -4.57 -21.40
N ARG A 161 -5.28 -4.36 -20.60
CA ARG A 161 -4.44 -5.43 -20.07
C ARG A 161 -5.23 -6.35 -19.14
N HIS A 162 -5.95 -5.79 -18.16
CA HIS A 162 -6.76 -6.56 -17.21
C HIS A 162 -7.94 -7.28 -17.88
N ASN A 163 -8.56 -6.70 -18.88
CA ASN A 163 -9.57 -7.41 -19.65
C ASN A 163 -9.00 -8.64 -20.43
N SER A 164 -7.72 -8.60 -20.83
CA SER A 164 -7.06 -9.78 -21.42
C SER A 164 -6.83 -10.85 -20.37
N MET A 165 -6.27 -10.47 -19.20
CA MET A 165 -6.04 -11.40 -18.09
C MET A 165 -7.35 -12.00 -17.57
N LEU A 166 -8.39 -11.19 -17.45
CA LEU A 166 -9.74 -11.64 -17.09
C LEU A 166 -10.32 -12.62 -18.12
N ALA A 167 -10.01 -12.46 -19.41
CA ALA A 167 -10.44 -13.41 -20.45
C ALA A 167 -9.73 -14.76 -20.27
N ASP A 168 -8.43 -14.73 -19.98
CA ASP A 168 -7.63 -15.92 -19.73
C ASP A 168 -8.13 -16.65 -18.45
N ALA A 169 -8.34 -15.94 -17.35
CA ALA A 169 -8.88 -16.50 -16.11
C ALA A 169 -10.31 -17.08 -16.30
N ALA A 170 -11.16 -16.39 -17.05
CA ALA A 170 -12.51 -16.88 -17.37
C ALA A 170 -12.47 -18.16 -18.23
N HIS A 171 -11.52 -18.25 -19.16
CA HIS A 171 -11.30 -19.45 -19.96
C HIS A 171 -10.89 -20.64 -19.08
N ASP A 172 -9.95 -20.44 -18.15
CA ASP A 172 -9.47 -21.45 -17.22
C ASP A 172 -10.58 -21.91 -16.25
N ALA A 173 -11.51 -20.99 -15.92
CA ALA A 173 -12.73 -21.29 -15.17
C ALA A 173 -13.85 -21.94 -16.02
N GLY A 174 -13.61 -22.28 -17.29
CA GLY A 174 -14.54 -23.03 -18.15
C GLY A 174 -15.40 -22.19 -19.09
N VAL A 175 -15.14 -20.88 -19.24
CA VAL A 175 -15.81 -20.01 -20.22
C VAL A 175 -15.08 -20.13 -21.58
N VAL A 176 -15.41 -21.15 -22.36
CA VAL A 176 -14.66 -21.51 -23.56
C VAL A 176 -15.16 -20.79 -24.82
N GLU A 177 -16.49 -20.59 -24.93
CA GLU A 177 -17.07 -20.00 -26.15
C GLU A 177 -17.05 -18.46 -26.11
N GLN A 178 -16.80 -17.83 -27.26
CA GLN A 178 -16.80 -16.37 -27.40
C GLN A 178 -18.15 -15.74 -26.98
N ARG A 179 -19.24 -16.46 -27.19
CA ARG A 179 -20.59 -16.03 -26.77
C ARG A 179 -20.71 -15.97 -25.26
N ASP A 180 -20.19 -16.98 -24.58
CA ASP A 180 -20.26 -17.07 -23.11
C ASP A 180 -19.38 -16.02 -22.46
N TYR A 181 -18.23 -15.74 -23.05
CA TYR A 181 -17.39 -14.62 -22.62
C TYR A 181 -18.10 -13.26 -22.79
N ALA A 182 -18.82 -13.04 -23.90
CA ALA A 182 -19.61 -11.83 -24.09
C ALA A 182 -20.72 -11.68 -23.05
N ILE A 183 -21.36 -12.79 -22.68
CA ILE A 183 -22.37 -12.84 -21.60
C ILE A 183 -21.72 -12.52 -20.24
N PHE A 184 -20.60 -13.15 -19.94
CA PHE A 184 -19.81 -12.91 -18.73
C PHE A 184 -19.44 -11.43 -18.57
N GLN A 185 -18.84 -10.82 -19.60
CA GLN A 185 -18.51 -9.39 -19.62
C GLN A 185 -19.76 -8.51 -19.42
N ASN A 186 -20.88 -8.89 -20.02
CA ASN A 186 -22.11 -8.12 -19.89
C ASN A 186 -22.70 -8.16 -18.49
N TYR A 187 -22.55 -9.26 -17.75
CA TYR A 187 -22.88 -9.32 -16.32
C TYR A 187 -22.01 -8.38 -15.48
N GLY A 188 -20.73 -8.27 -15.80
CA GLY A 188 -19.85 -7.31 -15.17
C GLY A 188 -20.32 -5.86 -15.37
N TYR A 189 -20.76 -5.49 -16.57
CA TYR A 189 -21.36 -4.18 -16.80
C TYR A 189 -22.66 -3.99 -16.02
N LYS A 190 -23.54 -4.98 -16.01
CA LYS A 190 -24.80 -4.92 -15.26
C LYS A 190 -24.57 -4.68 -13.76
N GLY A 191 -23.58 -5.33 -13.17
CA GLY A 191 -23.20 -5.13 -11.78
C GLY A 191 -22.75 -3.70 -11.50
N LEU A 192 -21.90 -3.13 -12.37
CA LEU A 192 -21.37 -1.78 -12.19
C LEU A 192 -22.38 -0.67 -12.52
N TYR A 193 -23.27 -0.89 -13.50
CA TYR A 193 -24.18 0.13 -14.04
C TYR A 193 -25.65 -0.09 -13.62
N GLY A 194 -25.91 -0.70 -12.48
CA GLY A 194 -27.26 -0.85 -11.94
C GLY A 194 -28.22 -1.60 -12.87
N GLY A 195 -27.75 -2.70 -13.47
CA GLY A 195 -28.52 -3.56 -14.36
C GLY A 195 -28.36 -3.28 -15.86
N LEU A 196 -27.68 -2.17 -16.22
CA LEU A 196 -27.45 -1.83 -17.64
C LEU A 196 -26.28 -2.64 -18.22
N GLY A 197 -26.54 -3.39 -19.27
CA GLY A 197 -25.50 -4.06 -20.05
C GLY A 197 -24.83 -3.16 -21.09
N ALA A 198 -23.86 -3.70 -21.81
CA ALA A 198 -23.07 -2.94 -22.77
C ALA A 198 -23.91 -2.20 -23.83
N LYS A 199 -24.99 -2.83 -24.33
CA LYS A 199 -25.87 -2.25 -25.32
C LYS A 199 -26.69 -1.08 -24.78
N GLU A 200 -27.20 -1.21 -23.56
CA GLU A 200 -27.96 -0.17 -22.87
C GLU A 200 -27.05 1.02 -22.54
N ILE A 201 -25.82 0.77 -22.09
CA ILE A 201 -24.82 1.84 -21.84
C ILE A 201 -24.47 2.56 -23.14
N HIS A 202 -24.27 1.84 -24.24
CA HIS A 202 -24.00 2.40 -25.56
C HIS A 202 -25.13 3.34 -26.01
N ASN A 203 -26.38 2.90 -25.88
CA ASN A 203 -27.56 3.69 -26.21
C ASN A 203 -27.71 4.91 -25.31
N LYS A 204 -27.52 4.75 -23.98
CA LYS A 204 -27.58 5.84 -23.00
C LYS A 204 -26.58 6.95 -23.28
N LYS A 205 -25.38 6.56 -23.78
CA LYS A 205 -24.33 7.52 -24.18
C LYS A 205 -24.59 8.13 -25.60
N GLY A 206 -25.63 7.73 -26.31
CA GLY A 206 -25.94 8.25 -27.65
C GLY A 206 -24.88 7.92 -28.72
N LEU A 207 -24.18 6.82 -28.57
CA LEU A 207 -23.05 6.46 -29.43
C LEU A 207 -23.48 5.92 -30.79
N LYS A 208 -22.70 6.22 -31.84
CA LYS A 208 -22.87 5.62 -33.14
C LYS A 208 -22.47 4.13 -33.13
N LYS A 209 -23.05 3.31 -33.96
CA LYS A 209 -22.84 1.86 -34.01
C LYS A 209 -21.36 1.42 -34.11
N SER A 210 -20.50 2.23 -34.69
CA SER A 210 -19.05 1.97 -34.80
C SER A 210 -18.23 2.40 -33.60
N GLN A 211 -18.82 3.12 -32.62
CA GLN A 211 -18.14 3.68 -31.47
C GLN A 211 -18.17 2.70 -30.32
N LYS A 212 -17.03 2.53 -29.65
CA LYS A 212 -16.90 1.64 -28.49
C LYS A 212 -17.16 2.41 -27.20
N ILE A 213 -17.90 1.83 -26.27
CA ILE A 213 -18.30 2.48 -25.00
C ILE A 213 -17.10 2.98 -24.19
N LEU A 214 -16.02 2.22 -24.13
CA LEU A 214 -14.82 2.57 -23.35
C LEU A 214 -14.08 3.81 -23.89
N ASP A 215 -14.21 4.10 -25.19
CA ASP A 215 -13.57 5.27 -25.79
C ASP A 215 -14.29 6.59 -25.46
N TYR A 216 -15.52 6.49 -24.91
CA TYR A 216 -16.39 7.61 -24.52
C TYR A 216 -16.64 7.65 -23.01
N MET A 217 -15.71 7.12 -22.23
CA MET A 217 -15.71 7.19 -20.77
C MET A 217 -14.67 8.19 -20.29
N GLY A 218 -14.99 8.96 -19.23
CA GLY A 218 -14.03 9.78 -18.52
C GLY A 218 -13.08 8.91 -17.66
N SER A 219 -12.04 9.51 -17.12
CA SER A 219 -11.04 8.81 -16.28
C SER A 219 -11.68 8.08 -15.10
N THR A 220 -12.60 8.70 -14.38
CA THR A 220 -13.32 8.10 -13.23
C THR A 220 -14.15 6.88 -13.65
N GLU A 221 -14.86 6.96 -14.77
CA GLU A 221 -15.68 5.85 -15.27
C GLU A 221 -14.81 4.67 -15.75
N LEU A 222 -13.69 4.98 -16.40
CA LEU A 222 -12.68 3.98 -16.77
C LEU A 222 -12.04 3.33 -15.56
N ALA A 223 -11.75 4.09 -14.49
CA ALA A 223 -11.20 3.57 -13.25
C ALA A 223 -12.19 2.61 -12.55
N ALA A 224 -13.49 2.93 -12.53
CA ALA A 224 -14.51 2.01 -12.02
C ALA A 224 -14.59 0.70 -12.81
N ASN A 225 -14.44 0.75 -14.13
CA ASN A 225 -14.38 -0.45 -14.97
C ASN A 225 -13.08 -1.24 -14.77
N LEU A 226 -11.96 -0.57 -14.51
CA LEU A 226 -10.70 -1.22 -14.17
C LEU A 226 -10.83 -1.96 -12.84
N PHE A 227 -11.35 -1.30 -11.80
CA PHE A 227 -11.61 -1.92 -10.49
C PHE A 227 -12.49 -3.16 -10.62
N ARG A 228 -13.60 -3.08 -11.39
CA ARG A 228 -14.44 -4.24 -11.67
C ARG A 228 -13.65 -5.39 -12.30
N ALA A 229 -12.83 -5.10 -13.31
CA ALA A 229 -12.07 -6.13 -14.03
C ALA A 229 -11.05 -6.82 -13.12
N THR A 230 -10.31 -6.06 -12.31
CA THR A 230 -9.31 -6.60 -11.38
C THR A 230 -9.95 -7.43 -10.27
N GLN A 231 -11.04 -6.96 -9.65
CA GLN A 231 -11.75 -7.72 -8.62
C GLN A 231 -12.35 -9.02 -9.14
N THR A 232 -12.87 -9.02 -10.38
CA THR A 232 -13.43 -10.24 -10.97
C THR A 232 -12.32 -11.24 -11.32
N GLU A 233 -11.16 -10.77 -11.79
CA GLU A 233 -9.97 -11.58 -12.05
C GLU A 233 -9.47 -12.25 -10.76
N GLU A 234 -9.27 -11.48 -9.69
CA GLU A 234 -8.83 -11.98 -8.38
C GLU A 234 -9.78 -13.04 -7.82
N ASN A 235 -11.10 -12.80 -7.86
CA ASN A 235 -12.09 -13.75 -7.40
C ASN A 235 -12.10 -15.07 -8.21
N LEU A 236 -11.85 -15.03 -9.51
CA LEU A 236 -11.75 -16.23 -10.34
C LEU A 236 -10.50 -17.06 -10.01
N GLU A 237 -9.36 -16.41 -9.77
CA GLU A 237 -8.12 -17.09 -9.38
C GLU A 237 -8.22 -17.78 -8.00
N GLU A 238 -9.09 -17.30 -7.09
CA GLU A 238 -9.31 -17.94 -5.78
C GLU A 238 -10.22 -19.18 -5.86
N ILE A 239 -10.98 -19.34 -6.93
CA ILE A 239 -11.95 -20.43 -7.11
C ILE A 239 -11.33 -21.62 -7.87
N ILE A 240 -10.27 -21.39 -8.65
CA ILE A 240 -9.57 -22.42 -9.41
C ILE A 240 -8.44 -23.04 -8.57
#